data_bed83a72f78d761b5a68a69dc482e6f0
#
_entry.id   bed83a72f78d761b5a68a69dc482e6f0
#
_cell.length_a   1.000
_cell.length_b   1.000
_cell.length_c   1.000
_cell.angle_alpha   90.00
_cell.angle_beta   90.00
_cell.angle_gamma   90.00
#
_symmetry.space_group_name_H-M   'P 1'
#
loop_
_entity.id
_entity.type
_entity.pdbx_description
1 polymer ?
#
loop_
_entity_poly.entity_id
_entity_poly.type
_entity_poly.pdbx_seq_one_letter_code
_entity_poly.pdbx_strand_id
1 'polypeptide(L)'
;MADAVWAAMSDGTHLAVQAGTGTGKSLAYLVPALRLAAERHGPVVVSTATIALQRQLVERDLPRLTDALRGPLGRTPVFAILKGRGNYLCLNKLRNDTPEDQQDALYEPVSGLGAHVRRLHQWSASTTSGDRDEIVPGVPDQAWRQVSVTARECLGSHRCPFGVQCFSERARKIAADADVVVTNHALLAIDALGEGGILPEHRVAIVDEAHELVDRVTSVATGELSASAVEAAVRRCGRLAGDAETARLAEAGNALGPLLVTMPDGRIDQLDPALGASLAALHDAAQACAAQVRTAAKGDDADPAQAAAAQAAQVALEDIEVVTDRMVSAFELPLAERDKVVWLSQPDDDGSRPATLHVAPLEVGEVLATSLFAERTVVLTSATLTLGGSFEPLARQWGLDVASIGSEWTGLDVGSPFAHGRSGILYVARHLPPPGRDGLAPEYLTELAELIEAAGGRTLGLFSSMRAARQATSALRESLGFPLLCQGDDATAQLVKEFTEDEPTCLFGTLSLWQGVDVPGPSLRLVVIDRIPFPRPDDPLASARTRAAEARGGNGFMEVSAAHAALLLAQGAGRLLRSMDDRGVVAILDPRLVTKRYGTFLKASLPPFWTTTDPQVVRGALRRLGAGSPAS
;
A
#
# COMPACT_ATOMS: atom_id res chain seq x y z
N MET A 1 -19.61 -6.32 -17.22
CA MET A 1 -19.20 -5.75 -15.92
C MET A 1 -20.24 -4.82 -15.34
N ALA A 2 -20.64 -3.73 -15.98
CA ALA A 2 -21.58 -2.78 -15.39
C ALA A 2 -22.90 -3.41 -14.91
N ASP A 3 -23.51 -4.29 -15.73
CA ASP A 3 -24.75 -4.98 -15.36
C ASP A 3 -24.55 -5.93 -14.16
N ALA A 4 -23.40 -6.62 -14.08
CA ALA A 4 -23.09 -7.50 -12.95
C ALA A 4 -22.86 -6.69 -11.66
N VAL A 5 -22.16 -5.55 -11.75
CA VAL A 5 -21.98 -4.62 -10.62
C VAL A 5 -23.33 -4.06 -10.16
N TRP A 6 -24.18 -3.65 -11.09
CA TRP A 6 -25.54 -3.19 -10.77
C TRP A 6 -26.37 -4.27 -10.06
N ALA A 7 -26.38 -5.49 -10.59
CA ALA A 7 -27.10 -6.61 -9.98
C ALA A 7 -26.61 -6.89 -8.56
N ALA A 8 -25.29 -7.05 -8.39
CA ALA A 8 -24.69 -7.32 -7.09
C ALA A 8 -25.05 -6.25 -6.04
N MET A 9 -24.92 -4.97 -6.39
CA MET A 9 -25.28 -3.86 -5.50
C MET A 9 -26.78 -3.79 -5.20
N SER A 10 -27.64 -4.17 -6.18
CA SER A 10 -29.08 -4.14 -6.02
C SER A 10 -29.60 -5.30 -5.19
N ASP A 11 -29.04 -6.50 -5.38
CA ASP A 11 -29.45 -7.74 -4.72
C ASP A 11 -28.80 -7.93 -3.35
N GLY A 12 -27.76 -7.14 -3.04
CA GLY A 12 -27.02 -7.25 -1.78
C GLY A 12 -26.01 -8.41 -1.74
N THR A 13 -25.57 -8.90 -2.92
CA THR A 13 -24.58 -9.99 -3.05
C THR A 13 -23.19 -9.42 -3.28
N HIS A 14 -22.13 -10.11 -2.77
CA HIS A 14 -20.78 -9.68 -3.06
C HIS A 14 -20.34 -10.11 -4.47
N LEU A 15 -19.46 -9.32 -5.09
CA LEU A 15 -18.99 -9.59 -6.45
C LEU A 15 -17.48 -9.38 -6.55
N ALA A 16 -16.76 -10.38 -7.03
CA ALA A 16 -15.36 -10.28 -7.41
C ALA A 16 -15.26 -10.21 -8.95
N VAL A 17 -14.77 -9.09 -9.49
CA VAL A 17 -14.66 -8.90 -10.95
C VAL A 17 -13.22 -8.75 -11.36
N GLN A 18 -12.73 -9.70 -12.15
CA GLN A 18 -11.51 -9.53 -12.91
C GLN A 18 -11.81 -8.80 -14.21
N ALA A 19 -11.19 -7.65 -14.41
CA ALA A 19 -11.31 -6.86 -15.63
C ALA A 19 -9.92 -6.38 -16.07
N GLY A 20 -9.42 -6.92 -17.17
CA GLY A 20 -8.11 -6.59 -17.71
C GLY A 20 -7.93 -5.09 -17.93
N THR A 21 -6.68 -4.64 -18.02
CA THR A 21 -6.36 -3.23 -18.33
C THR A 21 -7.03 -2.79 -19.63
N GLY A 22 -7.43 -1.53 -19.73
CA GLY A 22 -8.09 -1.00 -20.94
C GLY A 22 -9.58 -1.37 -21.14
N THR A 23 -10.19 -2.16 -20.26
CA THR A 23 -11.62 -2.54 -20.34
C THR A 23 -12.60 -1.42 -19.99
N GLY A 24 -12.12 -0.28 -19.48
CA GLY A 24 -13.00 0.77 -18.94
C GLY A 24 -13.55 0.43 -17.55
N LYS A 25 -12.78 -0.33 -16.75
CA LYS A 25 -13.12 -0.80 -15.40
C LYS A 25 -13.75 0.29 -14.53
N SER A 26 -13.13 1.49 -14.45
CA SER A 26 -13.61 2.60 -13.64
C SER A 26 -15.02 3.03 -14.04
N LEU A 27 -15.27 3.21 -15.32
CA LEU A 27 -16.60 3.60 -15.83
C LEU A 27 -17.64 2.51 -15.55
N ALA A 28 -17.24 1.24 -15.69
CA ALA A 28 -18.14 0.11 -15.52
C ALA A 28 -18.62 -0.09 -14.08
N TYR A 29 -17.92 0.40 -13.06
CA TYR A 29 -18.41 0.41 -11.68
C TYR A 29 -18.97 1.78 -11.24
N LEU A 30 -18.48 2.90 -11.78
CA LEU A 30 -18.95 4.24 -11.39
C LEU A 30 -20.36 4.54 -11.92
N VAL A 31 -20.69 4.11 -13.14
CA VAL A 31 -22.04 4.35 -13.69
C VAL A 31 -23.12 3.71 -12.83
N PRO A 32 -23.06 2.40 -12.49
CA PRO A 32 -24.02 1.81 -11.57
C PRO A 32 -23.96 2.41 -10.15
N ALA A 33 -22.77 2.81 -9.66
CA ALA A 33 -22.65 3.45 -8.35
C ALA A 33 -23.41 4.78 -8.28
N LEU A 34 -23.22 5.66 -9.26
CA LEU A 34 -23.93 6.95 -9.35
C LEU A 34 -25.45 6.76 -9.50
N ARG A 35 -25.86 5.76 -10.26
CA ARG A 35 -27.27 5.41 -10.40
C ARG A 35 -27.87 4.93 -9.07
N LEU A 36 -27.21 4.00 -8.38
CA LEU A 36 -27.67 3.47 -7.10
C LEU A 36 -27.81 4.57 -6.04
N ALA A 37 -26.81 5.46 -5.93
CA ALA A 37 -26.84 6.58 -5.00
C ALA A 37 -28.02 7.54 -5.31
N ALA A 38 -28.32 7.76 -6.59
CA ALA A 38 -29.47 8.57 -7.00
C ALA A 38 -30.82 7.95 -6.59
N GLU A 39 -30.95 6.62 -6.63
CA GLU A 39 -32.18 5.89 -6.32
C GLU A 39 -32.38 5.66 -4.81
N ARG A 40 -31.30 5.49 -4.03
CA ARG A 40 -31.36 5.00 -2.64
C ARG A 40 -30.98 6.01 -1.55
N HIS A 41 -30.67 7.24 -1.92
CA HIS A 41 -30.30 8.30 -0.96
C HIS A 41 -29.20 7.91 0.03
N GLY A 42 -28.07 7.41 -0.47
CA GLY A 42 -26.89 7.13 0.35
C GLY A 42 -25.64 7.02 -0.52
N PRO A 43 -24.47 7.39 0.02
CA PRO A 43 -23.22 7.34 -0.74
C PRO A 43 -22.78 5.91 -1.05
N VAL A 44 -22.15 5.76 -2.21
CA VAL A 44 -21.33 4.59 -2.53
C VAL A 44 -19.88 4.93 -2.27
N VAL A 45 -19.19 4.14 -1.46
CA VAL A 45 -17.77 4.33 -1.18
C VAL A 45 -16.94 3.60 -2.23
N VAL A 46 -16.00 4.31 -2.86
CA VAL A 46 -15.04 3.74 -3.81
C VAL A 46 -13.65 3.84 -3.21
N SER A 47 -13.07 2.70 -2.86
CA SER A 47 -11.73 2.59 -2.31
C SER A 47 -10.72 2.21 -3.39
N THR A 48 -9.59 2.91 -3.46
CA THR A 48 -8.51 2.65 -4.42
C THR A 48 -7.18 2.41 -3.73
N ALA A 49 -6.27 1.73 -4.40
CA ALA A 49 -4.97 1.39 -3.85
C ALA A 49 -3.99 2.60 -3.80
N THR A 50 -4.05 3.49 -4.78
CA THR A 50 -3.04 4.55 -4.96
C THR A 50 -3.65 5.95 -5.11
N ILE A 51 -2.87 6.98 -4.73
CA ILE A 51 -3.22 8.39 -4.90
C ILE A 51 -3.41 8.73 -6.40
N ALA A 52 -2.63 8.12 -7.28
CA ALA A 52 -2.74 8.35 -8.72
C ALA A 52 -4.12 7.91 -9.25
N LEU A 53 -4.62 6.75 -8.82
CA LEU A 53 -5.96 6.27 -9.15
C LEU A 53 -7.05 7.16 -8.55
N GLN A 54 -6.89 7.63 -7.31
CA GLN A 54 -7.83 8.59 -6.71
C GLN A 54 -7.94 9.87 -7.55
N ARG A 55 -6.80 10.45 -7.93
CA ARG A 55 -6.76 11.64 -8.79
C ARG A 55 -7.41 11.37 -10.15
N GLN A 56 -7.11 10.26 -10.79
CA GLN A 56 -7.73 9.89 -12.06
C GLN A 56 -9.25 9.85 -11.95
N LEU A 57 -9.80 9.22 -10.90
CA LEU A 57 -11.24 9.15 -10.68
C LEU A 57 -11.86 10.54 -10.46
N VAL A 58 -11.24 11.36 -9.60
CA VAL A 58 -11.81 12.65 -9.17
C VAL A 58 -11.60 13.76 -10.18
N GLU A 59 -10.47 13.79 -10.88
CA GLU A 59 -10.12 14.87 -11.82
C GLU A 59 -10.57 14.59 -13.25
N ARG A 60 -10.76 13.32 -13.63
CA ARG A 60 -11.06 12.94 -15.01
C ARG A 60 -12.35 12.14 -15.18
N ASP A 61 -12.48 11.01 -14.47
CA ASP A 61 -13.54 10.04 -14.76
C ASP A 61 -14.90 10.50 -14.20
N LEU A 62 -14.96 10.89 -12.93
CA LEU A 62 -16.20 11.37 -12.28
C LEU A 62 -16.73 12.68 -12.90
N PRO A 63 -15.93 13.73 -13.18
CA PRO A 63 -16.44 14.93 -13.84
C PRO A 63 -17.12 14.64 -15.16
N ARG A 64 -16.54 13.78 -16.00
CA ARG A 64 -17.12 13.37 -17.29
C ARG A 64 -18.41 12.61 -17.12
N LEU A 65 -18.47 11.71 -16.13
CA LEU A 65 -19.67 10.93 -15.85
C LEU A 65 -20.80 11.77 -15.28
N THR A 66 -20.51 12.69 -14.36
CA THR A 66 -21.54 13.57 -13.77
C THR A 66 -22.20 14.45 -14.83
N ASP A 67 -21.42 14.97 -15.79
CA ASP A 67 -21.95 15.73 -16.91
C ASP A 67 -22.83 14.86 -17.85
N ALA A 68 -22.35 13.65 -18.18
CA ALA A 68 -23.07 12.73 -19.06
C ALA A 68 -24.38 12.19 -18.43
N LEU A 69 -24.36 11.96 -17.11
CA LEU A 69 -25.50 11.38 -16.39
C LEU A 69 -26.51 12.41 -15.86
N ARG A 70 -26.21 13.70 -15.94
CA ARG A 70 -27.14 14.77 -15.49
C ARG A 70 -28.53 14.63 -16.06
N GLY A 71 -28.65 14.40 -17.37
CA GLY A 71 -29.94 14.20 -18.04
C GLY A 71 -30.65 12.92 -17.58
N PRO A 72 -30.01 11.74 -17.71
CA PRO A 72 -30.60 10.47 -17.30
C PRO A 72 -31.03 10.39 -15.83
N LEU A 73 -30.29 11.02 -14.92
CA LEU A 73 -30.59 11.02 -13.48
C LEU A 73 -31.49 12.17 -13.03
N GLY A 74 -31.78 13.12 -13.91
CA GLY A 74 -32.60 14.31 -13.58
C GLY A 74 -31.96 15.28 -12.59
N ARG A 75 -30.71 15.04 -12.18
CA ARG A 75 -29.89 15.88 -11.30
C ARG A 75 -28.40 15.70 -11.60
N THR A 76 -27.60 16.63 -11.15
CA THR A 76 -26.13 16.50 -11.22
C THR A 76 -25.66 15.67 -10.04
N PRO A 77 -25.03 14.49 -10.25
CA PRO A 77 -24.43 13.72 -9.19
C PRO A 77 -23.28 14.48 -8.50
N VAL A 78 -23.11 14.27 -7.21
CA VAL A 78 -22.07 14.89 -6.40
C VAL A 78 -21.06 13.82 -5.99
N PHE A 79 -19.78 14.14 -6.09
CA PHE A 79 -18.72 13.25 -5.63
C PHE A 79 -17.73 13.99 -4.73
N ALA A 80 -17.06 13.26 -3.84
CA ALA A 80 -16.07 13.79 -2.94
C ALA A 80 -14.87 12.86 -2.80
N ILE A 81 -13.71 13.41 -2.48
CA ILE A 81 -12.56 12.65 -1.98
C ILE A 81 -12.50 12.81 -0.47
N LEU A 82 -12.29 11.70 0.23
CA LEU A 82 -12.07 11.71 1.67
C LEU A 82 -10.80 10.93 2.00
N LYS A 83 -9.87 11.62 2.66
CA LYS A 83 -8.59 11.06 3.14
C LYS A 83 -8.57 11.04 4.67
N GLY A 84 -7.69 10.24 5.25
CA GLY A 84 -7.45 10.26 6.69
C GLY A 84 -6.99 11.66 7.18
N ARG A 85 -7.31 12.01 8.42
CA ARG A 85 -6.99 13.33 9.01
C ARG A 85 -5.52 13.71 8.87
N GLY A 86 -4.61 12.75 8.99
CA GLY A 86 -3.18 12.97 8.81
C GLY A 86 -2.76 13.46 7.41
N ASN A 87 -3.67 13.45 6.42
CA ASN A 87 -3.41 14.01 5.09
C ASN A 87 -3.84 15.47 4.96
N TYR A 88 -4.42 16.05 6.00
CA TYR A 88 -4.83 17.46 6.02
C TYR A 88 -4.01 18.27 7.00
N LEU A 89 -3.75 19.52 6.63
CA LEU A 89 -3.13 20.52 7.49
C LEU A 89 -4.00 20.77 8.75
N CYS A 90 -3.39 20.67 9.93
CA CYS A 90 -4.05 20.99 11.20
C CYS A 90 -3.77 22.42 11.62
N LEU A 91 -4.77 23.30 11.53
CA LEU A 91 -4.64 24.70 11.91
C LEU A 91 -4.33 24.88 13.40
N ASN A 92 -4.85 23.99 14.26
CA ASN A 92 -4.58 24.04 15.69
C ASN A 92 -3.10 23.76 15.98
N LYS A 93 -2.54 22.70 15.38
CA LYS A 93 -1.12 22.36 15.54
C LYS A 93 -0.21 23.43 14.96
N LEU A 94 -0.53 23.91 13.76
CA LEU A 94 0.25 24.96 13.08
C LEU A 94 0.39 26.25 13.89
N ARG A 95 -0.62 26.63 14.70
CA ARG A 95 -0.64 27.87 15.48
C ARG A 95 -0.22 27.72 16.93
N ASN A 96 -0.28 26.49 17.47
CA ASN A 96 0.05 26.19 18.86
C ASN A 96 1.39 25.47 19.01
N ASP A 97 2.20 25.39 17.93
CA ASP A 97 3.58 24.93 18.06
C ASP A 97 4.30 25.80 19.10
N THR A 98 4.70 25.15 20.19
CA THR A 98 5.40 25.82 21.28
C THR A 98 6.75 26.33 20.78
N PRO A 99 7.27 27.45 21.39
CA PRO A 99 8.60 27.96 21.06
C PRO A 99 9.74 26.92 21.16
N GLU A 100 9.54 25.84 21.90
CA GLU A 100 10.51 24.72 22.05
C GLU A 100 10.61 23.86 20.78
N ASP A 101 9.47 23.54 20.12
CA ASP A 101 9.49 22.85 18.82
C ASP A 101 10.04 23.74 17.69
N GLN A 102 9.88 25.08 17.84
CA GLN A 102 10.49 26.07 16.94
C GLN A 102 11.96 26.28 17.22
N GLN A 103 12.43 26.12 18.47
CA GLN A 103 13.86 26.25 18.80
C GLN A 103 14.70 25.16 18.16
N ASP A 104 14.27 23.90 18.17
CA ASP A 104 14.96 22.82 17.46
C ASP A 104 14.96 23.04 15.92
N ALA A 105 13.90 23.65 15.37
CA ALA A 105 13.83 24.02 13.95
C ALA A 105 14.61 25.32 13.61
N LEU A 106 14.86 26.21 14.58
CA LEU A 106 15.55 27.49 14.39
C LEU A 106 17.06 27.43 14.67
N TYR A 107 17.53 26.49 15.51
CA TYR A 107 18.94 26.38 15.88
C TYR A 107 19.80 25.55 14.92
N GLU A 108 19.21 24.84 13.96
CA GLU A 108 19.93 24.26 12.83
C GLU A 108 19.68 25.04 11.54
N PRO A 109 20.49 26.04 11.22
CA PRO A 109 20.29 26.86 10.00
C PRO A 109 20.54 26.13 8.70
N VAL A 110 20.85 24.82 8.71
CA VAL A 110 21.25 24.02 7.54
C VAL A 110 20.48 22.70 7.41
N SER A 111 19.59 22.33 8.32
CA SER A 111 18.80 21.11 8.13
C SER A 111 17.75 21.30 7.06
N GLY A 112 17.71 20.42 6.05
CA GLY A 112 16.67 20.42 5.02
C GLY A 112 15.25 20.37 5.58
N LEU A 113 15.07 19.81 6.80
CA LEU A 113 13.80 19.73 7.51
C LEU A 113 13.21 21.12 7.84
N GLY A 114 14.02 22.03 8.38
CA GLY A 114 13.56 23.39 8.70
C GLY A 114 13.12 24.20 7.48
N ALA A 115 13.73 23.94 6.31
CA ALA A 115 13.31 24.56 5.06
C ALA A 115 11.92 24.04 4.62
N HIS A 116 11.66 22.74 4.79
CA HIS A 116 10.36 22.14 4.49
C HIS A 116 9.26 22.65 5.43
N VAL A 117 9.53 22.77 6.72
CA VAL A 117 8.56 23.30 7.70
C VAL A 117 8.21 24.76 7.38
N ARG A 118 9.19 25.61 7.10
CA ARG A 118 8.92 27.01 6.65
C ARG A 118 8.07 27.07 5.39
N ARG A 119 8.34 26.20 4.42
CA ARG A 119 7.54 26.09 3.19
C ARG A 119 6.10 25.68 3.49
N LEU A 120 5.87 24.76 4.43
CA LEU A 120 4.54 24.36 4.88
C LEU A 120 3.78 25.51 5.53
N HIS A 121 4.44 26.33 6.37
CA HIS A 121 3.85 27.53 6.94
C HIS A 121 3.45 28.57 5.86
N GLN A 122 4.29 28.78 4.85
CA GLN A 122 3.96 29.67 3.73
C GLN A 122 2.78 29.15 2.91
N TRP A 123 2.79 27.84 2.58
CA TRP A 123 1.72 27.18 1.85
C TRP A 123 0.39 27.22 2.60
N SER A 124 0.40 27.14 3.93
CA SER A 124 -0.81 27.17 4.75
C SER A 124 -1.63 28.46 4.58
N ALA A 125 -1.01 29.56 4.19
CA ALA A 125 -1.69 30.84 3.95
C ALA A 125 -2.45 30.88 2.61
N SER A 126 -2.13 29.99 1.66
CA SER A 126 -2.68 29.99 0.30
C SER A 126 -3.57 28.79 0.00
N THR A 127 -3.42 27.67 0.72
CA THR A 127 -4.20 26.48 0.47
C THR A 127 -5.68 26.68 0.81
N THR A 128 -6.55 26.13 -0.04
CA THR A 128 -7.99 26.11 0.18
C THR A 128 -8.52 24.77 0.67
N SER A 129 -7.79 23.68 0.39
CA SER A 129 -8.14 22.31 0.78
C SER A 129 -7.39 21.80 2.00
N GLY A 130 -6.15 22.30 2.22
CA GLY A 130 -5.21 21.81 3.21
C GLY A 130 -4.71 20.39 2.90
N ASP A 131 -4.91 19.87 1.70
CA ASP A 131 -4.54 18.51 1.30
C ASP A 131 -3.04 18.43 0.98
N ARG A 132 -2.33 17.52 1.67
CA ARG A 132 -0.89 17.28 1.49
C ARG A 132 -0.48 17.05 0.04
N ASP A 133 -1.33 16.38 -0.74
CA ASP A 133 -1.00 16.00 -2.12
C ASP A 133 -0.98 17.17 -3.10
N GLU A 134 -1.44 18.37 -2.69
CA GLU A 134 -1.33 19.61 -3.48
C GLU A 134 0.05 20.25 -3.38
N ILE A 135 0.91 19.76 -2.47
CA ILE A 135 2.25 20.33 -2.26
C ILE A 135 3.22 19.81 -3.31
N VAL A 136 3.64 20.67 -4.23
CA VAL A 136 4.59 20.33 -5.29
C VAL A 136 5.84 21.22 -5.19
N PRO A 137 7.05 20.66 -5.14
CA PRO A 137 7.40 19.26 -4.88
C PRO A 137 6.93 18.81 -3.50
N GLY A 138 6.74 17.50 -3.27
CA GLY A 138 6.32 16.97 -1.98
C GLY A 138 7.24 17.33 -0.81
N VAL A 139 6.80 17.02 0.39
CA VAL A 139 7.60 17.21 1.62
C VAL A 139 7.83 15.87 2.33
N PRO A 140 8.95 15.68 3.03
CA PRO A 140 9.20 14.49 3.84
C PRO A 140 8.13 14.31 4.92
N ASP A 141 7.84 13.05 5.29
CA ASP A 141 6.85 12.71 6.32
C ASP A 141 7.17 13.37 7.66
N GLN A 142 8.45 13.46 8.01
CA GLN A 142 8.88 14.12 9.25
C GLN A 142 8.49 15.60 9.30
N ALA A 143 8.61 16.32 8.18
CA ALA A 143 8.17 17.71 8.07
C ALA A 143 6.63 17.82 8.11
N TRP A 144 5.93 16.92 7.42
CA TRP A 144 4.47 16.92 7.41
C TRP A 144 3.86 16.65 8.79
N ARG A 145 4.45 15.75 9.57
CA ARG A 145 4.01 15.45 10.94
C ARG A 145 4.04 16.66 11.87
N GLN A 146 4.84 17.69 11.58
CA GLN A 146 4.86 18.93 12.39
C GLN A 146 3.57 19.75 12.24
N VAL A 147 2.85 19.61 11.14
CA VAL A 147 1.65 20.40 10.81
C VAL A 147 0.37 19.57 10.67
N SER A 148 0.42 18.26 10.94
CA SER A 148 -0.71 17.36 10.83
C SER A 148 -0.95 16.58 12.12
N VAL A 149 -2.16 16.02 12.27
CA VAL A 149 -2.55 15.17 13.40
C VAL A 149 -3.26 13.92 12.90
N THR A 150 -3.14 12.83 13.63
CA THR A 150 -3.92 11.63 13.41
C THR A 150 -5.38 11.82 13.85
N ALA A 151 -6.27 10.90 13.50
CA ALA A 151 -7.66 10.95 13.94
C ALA A 151 -7.78 10.86 15.47
N ARG A 152 -6.93 10.06 16.12
CA ARG A 152 -6.91 9.88 17.58
C ARG A 152 -6.34 11.08 18.33
N GLU A 153 -5.35 11.80 17.76
CA GLU A 153 -4.76 13.02 18.33
C GLU A 153 -5.67 14.25 18.17
N CYS A 154 -6.66 14.21 17.28
CA CYS A 154 -7.53 15.33 16.98
C CYS A 154 -8.55 15.59 18.09
N LEU A 155 -8.69 16.83 18.55
CA LEU A 155 -9.69 17.25 19.54
C LEU A 155 -11.15 17.11 19.06
N GLY A 156 -11.37 16.93 17.75
CA GLY A 156 -12.70 16.98 17.15
C GLY A 156 -13.23 18.41 16.97
N SER A 157 -14.27 18.55 16.14
CA SER A 157 -14.81 19.86 15.74
C SER A 157 -15.36 20.69 16.90
N HIS A 158 -15.89 20.05 17.94
CA HIS A 158 -16.55 20.73 19.07
C HIS A 158 -15.55 21.33 20.07
N ARG A 159 -14.40 20.67 20.30
CA ARG A 159 -13.39 21.14 21.27
C ARG A 159 -12.26 21.95 20.63
N CYS A 160 -12.11 21.85 19.31
CA CYS A 160 -11.04 22.52 18.58
C CYS A 160 -11.44 23.97 18.26
N PRO A 161 -10.65 24.99 18.61
CA PRO A 161 -10.96 26.41 18.29
C PRO A 161 -11.01 26.67 16.79
N PHE A 162 -10.43 25.79 15.97
CA PHE A 162 -10.44 25.87 14.51
C PHE A 162 -11.44 24.91 13.86
N GLY A 163 -12.36 24.30 14.63
CA GLY A 163 -13.29 23.28 14.13
C GLY A 163 -14.09 23.71 12.91
N VAL A 164 -14.58 24.95 12.88
CA VAL A 164 -15.33 25.54 11.75
C VAL A 164 -14.45 25.72 10.50
N GLN A 165 -13.17 26.07 10.69
CA GLN A 165 -12.21 26.33 9.61
C GLN A 165 -11.42 25.06 9.22
N CYS A 166 -11.64 23.95 9.92
CA CYS A 166 -10.87 22.73 9.77
C CYS A 166 -11.03 22.13 8.38
N PHE A 167 -9.92 21.90 7.68
CA PHE A 167 -9.90 21.31 6.35
C PHE A 167 -10.48 19.89 6.36
N SER A 168 -10.09 19.06 7.33
CA SER A 168 -10.59 17.68 7.46
C SER A 168 -12.08 17.64 7.76
N GLU A 169 -12.62 18.50 8.64
CA GLU A 169 -14.05 18.56 8.93
C GLU A 169 -14.86 19.03 7.71
N ARG A 170 -14.32 19.99 6.96
CA ARG A 170 -14.95 20.44 5.72
C ARG A 170 -14.99 19.33 4.66
N ALA A 171 -13.89 18.59 4.49
CA ALA A 171 -13.85 17.44 3.59
C ALA A 171 -14.88 16.36 4.00
N ARG A 172 -15.01 16.07 5.30
CA ARG A 172 -16.02 15.13 5.84
C ARG A 172 -17.44 15.60 5.57
N LYS A 173 -17.72 16.89 5.75
CA LYS A 173 -19.03 17.45 5.48
C LYS A 173 -19.40 17.32 3.99
N ILE A 174 -18.45 17.63 3.09
CA ILE A 174 -18.65 17.47 1.65
C ILE A 174 -18.89 15.98 1.31
N ALA A 175 -18.13 15.07 1.92
CA ALA A 175 -18.28 13.64 1.70
C ALA A 175 -19.64 13.10 2.20
N ALA A 176 -20.18 13.64 3.29
CA ALA A 176 -21.49 13.24 3.83
C ALA A 176 -22.65 13.57 2.87
N ASP A 177 -22.52 14.62 2.06
CA ASP A 177 -23.52 15.07 1.10
C ASP A 177 -23.27 14.49 -0.32
N ALA A 178 -22.25 13.65 -0.52
CA ALA A 178 -21.85 13.13 -1.81
C ALA A 178 -22.61 11.83 -2.19
N ASP A 179 -22.81 11.62 -3.49
CA ASP A 179 -23.32 10.36 -4.04
C ASP A 179 -22.23 9.27 -4.13
N VAL A 180 -21.00 9.70 -4.43
CA VAL A 180 -19.82 8.83 -4.48
C VAL A 180 -18.71 9.44 -3.65
N VAL A 181 -18.17 8.65 -2.72
CA VAL A 181 -17.03 9.04 -1.90
C VAL A 181 -15.82 8.20 -2.30
N VAL A 182 -14.79 8.86 -2.84
CA VAL A 182 -13.52 8.22 -3.20
C VAL A 182 -12.58 8.27 -2.01
N THR A 183 -12.01 7.13 -1.63
CA THR A 183 -11.07 6.99 -0.53
C THR A 183 -9.93 6.01 -0.88
N ASN A 184 -9.07 5.66 0.08
CA ASN A 184 -8.07 4.62 -0.07
C ASN A 184 -8.36 3.40 0.82
N HIS A 185 -7.70 2.27 0.50
CA HIS A 185 -7.88 1.03 1.27
C HIS A 185 -7.52 1.16 2.74
N ALA A 186 -6.53 2.00 3.08
CA ALA A 186 -6.16 2.23 4.47
C ALA A 186 -7.29 2.89 5.27
N LEU A 187 -7.97 3.91 4.70
CA LEU A 187 -9.08 4.57 5.38
C LEU A 187 -10.31 3.67 5.46
N LEU A 188 -10.60 2.89 4.40
CA LEU A 188 -11.65 1.87 4.42
C LEU A 188 -11.37 0.82 5.51
N ALA A 189 -10.11 0.36 5.64
CA ALA A 189 -9.70 -0.57 6.68
C ALA A 189 -9.85 0.02 8.08
N ILE A 190 -9.40 1.26 8.31
CA ILE A 190 -9.53 1.94 9.62
C ILE A 190 -11.01 2.11 9.99
N ASP A 191 -11.86 2.47 9.04
CA ASP A 191 -13.31 2.59 9.26
C ASP A 191 -13.95 1.24 9.60
N ALA A 192 -13.55 0.16 8.91
CA ALA A 192 -14.06 -1.18 9.16
C ALA A 192 -13.53 -1.80 10.46
N LEU A 193 -12.26 -1.57 10.82
CA LEU A 193 -11.62 -2.12 12.04
C LEU A 193 -11.96 -1.33 13.31
N GLY A 194 -12.39 -0.08 13.18
CA GLY A 194 -12.75 0.80 14.27
C GLY A 194 -14.23 0.71 14.64
N GLU A 195 -14.70 1.65 15.47
CA GLU A 195 -16.11 1.78 15.82
C GLU A 195 -16.95 2.42 14.68
N GLY A 196 -16.40 2.57 13.49
CA GLY A 196 -17.02 3.25 12.36
C GLY A 196 -17.01 4.79 12.46
N GLY A 197 -17.73 5.46 11.54
CA GLY A 197 -17.96 6.92 11.61
C GLY A 197 -16.83 7.78 11.04
N ILE A 198 -15.84 7.19 10.38
CA ILE A 198 -14.83 7.93 9.63
C ILE A 198 -15.35 8.23 8.23
N LEU A 199 -15.86 7.22 7.55
CA LEU A 199 -16.59 7.34 6.29
C LEU A 199 -18.06 7.66 6.56
N PRO A 200 -18.77 8.33 5.64
CA PRO A 200 -20.22 8.45 5.72
C PRO A 200 -20.89 7.08 5.79
N GLU A 201 -22.03 6.98 6.44
CA GLU A 201 -22.81 5.73 6.47
C GLU A 201 -23.13 5.28 5.04
N HIS A 202 -22.73 4.07 4.69
CA HIS A 202 -22.84 3.51 3.35
C HIS A 202 -23.16 2.02 3.40
N ARG A 203 -23.93 1.57 2.43
CA ARG A 203 -24.32 0.16 2.29
C ARG A 203 -23.51 -0.58 1.23
N VAL A 204 -22.81 0.17 0.38
CA VAL A 204 -22.05 -0.39 -0.73
C VAL A 204 -20.63 0.16 -0.73
N ALA A 205 -19.67 -0.72 -0.81
CA ALA A 205 -18.26 -0.39 -1.03
C ALA A 205 -17.75 -1.04 -2.33
N ILE A 206 -17.04 -0.27 -3.13
CA ILE A 206 -16.32 -0.76 -4.31
C ILE A 206 -14.83 -0.66 -4.01
N VAL A 207 -14.13 -1.78 -4.09
CA VAL A 207 -12.70 -1.87 -3.83
C VAL A 207 -11.98 -2.08 -5.16
N ASP A 208 -11.38 -1.02 -5.68
CA ASP A 208 -10.59 -1.08 -6.92
C ASP A 208 -9.13 -1.43 -6.60
N GLU A 209 -8.53 -2.28 -7.41
CA GLU A 209 -7.27 -2.97 -7.12
C GLU A 209 -7.33 -3.80 -5.82
N ALA A 210 -8.42 -4.57 -5.69
CA ALA A 210 -8.78 -5.33 -4.50
C ALA A 210 -7.73 -6.37 -4.06
N HIS A 211 -6.82 -6.74 -4.95
CA HIS A 211 -5.68 -7.61 -4.63
C HIS A 211 -4.75 -7.01 -3.56
N GLU A 212 -4.77 -5.68 -3.35
CA GLU A 212 -3.99 -5.00 -2.31
C GLU A 212 -4.71 -4.90 -0.96
N LEU A 213 -6.01 -5.22 -0.91
CA LEU A 213 -6.83 -5.01 0.28
C LEU A 213 -6.25 -5.71 1.52
N VAL A 214 -5.88 -6.98 1.40
CA VAL A 214 -5.35 -7.80 2.51
C VAL A 214 -4.07 -7.19 3.09
N ASP A 215 -3.15 -6.78 2.23
CA ASP A 215 -1.87 -6.19 2.67
C ASP A 215 -2.10 -4.84 3.34
N ARG A 216 -3.04 -4.03 2.85
CA ARG A 216 -3.40 -2.75 3.46
C ARG A 216 -4.08 -2.91 4.81
N VAL A 217 -5.00 -3.86 4.94
CA VAL A 217 -5.65 -4.18 6.22
C VAL A 217 -4.62 -4.72 7.22
N THR A 218 -3.75 -5.63 6.79
CA THR A 218 -2.66 -6.15 7.62
C THR A 218 -1.75 -5.01 8.10
N SER A 219 -1.36 -4.09 7.20
CA SER A 219 -0.52 -2.94 7.55
C SER A 219 -1.18 -2.01 8.56
N VAL A 220 -2.47 -1.71 8.39
CA VAL A 220 -3.25 -0.88 9.34
C VAL A 220 -3.36 -1.56 10.71
N ALA A 221 -3.53 -2.88 10.73
CA ALA A 221 -3.66 -3.67 11.95
C ALA A 221 -2.30 -3.99 12.61
N THR A 222 -1.16 -3.66 11.98
CA THR A 222 0.17 -3.88 12.55
C THR A 222 0.49 -2.84 13.61
N GLY A 223 0.83 -3.29 14.81
CA GLY A 223 1.37 -2.47 15.88
C GLY A 223 2.91 -2.46 15.83
N GLU A 224 3.50 -1.31 16.14
CA GLU A 224 4.95 -1.10 16.14
C GLU A 224 5.42 -0.53 17.47
N LEU A 225 6.58 -1.01 17.97
CA LEU A 225 7.20 -0.53 19.19
C LEU A 225 8.70 -0.37 18.98
N SER A 226 9.22 0.83 19.22
CA SER A 226 10.66 1.14 19.20
C SER A 226 11.05 2.02 20.39
N ALA A 227 12.33 2.04 20.76
CA ALA A 227 12.81 2.93 21.81
C ALA A 227 12.54 4.41 21.48
N SER A 228 12.66 4.80 20.21
CA SER A 228 12.35 6.18 19.78
C SER A 228 10.86 6.55 19.89
N ALA A 229 9.95 5.58 19.71
CA ALA A 229 8.53 5.79 19.94
C ALA A 229 8.22 6.03 21.43
N VAL A 230 8.85 5.25 22.31
CA VAL A 230 8.74 5.44 23.77
C VAL A 230 9.33 6.80 24.19
N GLU A 231 10.49 7.16 23.67
CA GLU A 231 11.10 8.48 23.93
C GLU A 231 10.19 9.65 23.48
N ALA A 232 9.53 9.51 22.33
CA ALA A 232 8.55 10.49 21.87
C ALA A 232 7.34 10.58 22.81
N ALA A 233 6.86 9.45 23.36
CA ALA A 233 5.80 9.43 24.35
C ALA A 233 6.25 10.11 25.67
N VAL A 234 7.46 9.85 26.14
CA VAL A 234 8.05 10.50 27.31
C VAL A 234 8.08 12.03 27.13
N ARG A 235 8.55 12.53 25.99
CA ARG A 235 8.55 13.98 25.69
C ARG A 235 7.14 14.57 25.70
N ARG A 236 6.14 13.85 25.15
CA ARG A 236 4.73 14.31 25.12
C ARG A 236 4.09 14.30 26.52
N CYS A 237 4.47 13.35 27.38
CA CYS A 237 4.01 13.32 28.77
C CYS A 237 4.53 14.51 29.59
N GLY A 238 5.80 14.86 29.44
CA GLY A 238 6.48 16.02 29.99
C GLY A 238 5.85 16.57 31.29
N ARG A 239 5.21 17.75 31.15
CA ARG A 239 4.57 18.46 32.27
C ARG A 239 3.17 17.95 32.65
N LEU A 240 2.64 16.95 31.92
CA LEU A 240 1.28 16.42 32.09
C LEU A 240 1.20 15.23 33.05
N ALA A 241 2.29 14.47 33.17
CA ALA A 241 2.45 13.36 34.11
C ALA A 241 3.48 13.75 35.18
N GLY A 242 3.48 13.05 36.32
CA GLY A 242 4.44 13.27 37.40
C GLY A 242 5.86 12.87 37.00
N ASP A 243 6.85 13.54 37.58
CA ASP A 243 8.27 13.30 37.27
C ASP A 243 8.68 11.84 37.52
N ALA A 244 8.12 11.18 38.55
CA ALA A 244 8.44 9.80 38.90
C ALA A 244 7.92 8.80 37.86
N GLU A 245 6.69 8.98 37.36
CA GLU A 245 6.09 8.11 36.35
C GLU A 245 6.76 8.33 34.99
N THR A 246 7.02 9.58 34.62
CA THR A 246 7.73 9.93 33.39
C THR A 246 9.15 9.38 33.40
N ALA A 247 9.86 9.44 34.54
CA ALA A 247 11.19 8.84 34.70
C ALA A 247 11.16 7.30 34.54
N ARG A 248 10.17 6.63 35.12
CA ARG A 248 9.99 5.17 34.96
C ARG A 248 9.74 4.77 33.51
N LEU A 249 8.92 5.52 32.79
CA LEU A 249 8.68 5.27 31.37
C LEU A 249 9.94 5.48 30.54
N ALA A 250 10.70 6.54 30.85
CA ALA A 250 11.99 6.80 30.21
C ALA A 250 13.02 5.71 30.49
N GLU A 251 13.12 5.21 31.73
CA GLU A 251 14.00 4.11 32.10
C GLU A 251 13.64 2.81 31.35
N ALA A 252 12.36 2.46 31.31
CA ALA A 252 11.88 1.30 30.55
C ALA A 252 12.16 1.42 29.04
N GLY A 253 11.98 2.60 28.44
CA GLY A 253 12.31 2.86 27.05
C GLY A 253 13.81 2.78 26.76
N ASN A 254 14.65 3.31 27.66
CA ASN A 254 16.11 3.24 27.55
C ASN A 254 16.65 1.81 27.69
N ALA A 255 15.95 0.95 28.44
CA ALA A 255 16.31 -0.48 28.56
C ALA A 255 15.94 -1.27 27.30
N LEU A 256 14.86 -0.91 26.61
CA LEU A 256 14.37 -1.59 25.41
C LEU A 256 15.38 -1.50 24.25
N GLY A 257 15.92 -0.34 23.95
CA GLY A 257 16.77 -0.11 22.79
C GLY A 257 17.98 -1.07 22.70
N PRO A 258 18.85 -1.14 23.71
CA PRO A 258 19.98 -2.08 23.74
C PRO A 258 19.56 -3.54 23.64
N LEU A 259 18.42 -3.91 24.26
CA LEU A 259 17.89 -5.27 24.19
C LEU A 259 17.56 -5.64 22.74
N LEU A 260 16.81 -4.78 22.02
CA LEU A 260 16.40 -5.05 20.64
C LEU A 260 17.60 -5.19 19.69
N VAL A 261 18.64 -4.39 19.87
CA VAL A 261 19.86 -4.44 19.02
C VAL A 261 20.60 -5.77 19.20
N THR A 262 20.52 -6.41 20.36
CA THR A 262 21.21 -7.71 20.62
C THR A 262 20.41 -8.93 20.14
N MET A 263 19.12 -8.76 19.85
CA MET A 263 18.26 -9.85 19.39
C MET A 263 18.40 -10.08 17.88
N PRO A 264 18.16 -11.31 17.38
CA PRO A 264 18.20 -11.59 15.95
C PRO A 264 17.04 -10.92 15.21
N ASP A 265 17.32 -10.47 13.97
CA ASP A 265 16.29 -10.01 13.03
C ASP A 265 15.29 -11.11 12.68
N GLY A 266 14.03 -10.75 12.45
CA GLY A 266 12.99 -11.66 11.99
C GLY A 266 12.00 -12.09 13.06
N ARG A 267 11.32 -13.21 12.81
CA ARG A 267 10.17 -13.66 13.61
C ARG A 267 10.59 -14.19 14.99
N ILE A 268 9.81 -13.82 16.00
CA ILE A 268 9.98 -14.26 17.38
C ILE A 268 8.95 -15.38 17.67
N ASP A 269 9.43 -16.63 17.73
CA ASP A 269 8.57 -17.80 17.99
C ASP A 269 8.45 -18.10 19.49
N GLN A 270 9.38 -17.64 20.31
CA GLN A 270 9.36 -17.78 21.77
C GLN A 270 9.67 -16.44 22.42
N LEU A 271 8.89 -16.07 23.43
CA LEU A 271 9.13 -14.84 24.17
C LEU A 271 10.37 -15.03 25.07
N ASP A 272 11.42 -14.27 24.74
CA ASP A 272 12.58 -14.19 25.63
C ASP A 272 12.17 -13.57 26.98
N PRO A 273 12.61 -14.13 28.13
CA PRO A 273 12.24 -13.61 29.45
C PRO A 273 12.61 -12.14 29.68
N ALA A 274 13.75 -11.68 29.13
CA ALA A 274 14.18 -10.29 29.25
C ALA A 274 13.28 -9.37 28.41
N LEU A 275 12.90 -9.80 27.21
CA LEU A 275 11.93 -9.08 26.39
C LEU A 275 10.56 -9.02 27.07
N GLY A 276 10.08 -10.15 27.61
CA GLY A 276 8.81 -10.20 28.34
C GLY A 276 8.78 -9.24 29.54
N ALA A 277 9.85 -9.22 30.33
CA ALA A 277 9.98 -8.29 31.45
C ALA A 277 10.02 -6.82 31.00
N SER A 278 10.73 -6.52 29.89
CA SER A 278 10.79 -5.17 29.31
C SER A 278 9.43 -4.70 28.79
N LEU A 279 8.68 -5.57 28.10
CA LEU A 279 7.32 -5.25 27.61
C LEU A 279 6.35 -4.99 28.77
N ALA A 280 6.39 -5.80 29.83
CA ALA A 280 5.57 -5.61 31.03
C ALA A 280 5.92 -4.29 31.74
N ALA A 281 7.20 -3.97 31.91
CA ALA A 281 7.64 -2.71 32.52
C ALA A 281 7.18 -1.48 31.72
N LEU A 282 7.24 -1.56 30.37
CA LEU A 282 6.72 -0.50 29.48
C LEU A 282 5.22 -0.35 29.59
N HIS A 283 4.47 -1.46 29.59
CA HIS A 283 3.02 -1.46 29.75
C HIS A 283 2.62 -0.76 31.07
N ASP A 284 3.18 -1.20 32.19
CA ASP A 284 2.85 -0.65 33.51
C ASP A 284 3.23 0.83 33.63
N ALA A 285 4.38 1.23 33.09
CA ALA A 285 4.82 2.62 33.11
C ALA A 285 3.95 3.52 32.22
N ALA A 286 3.56 3.04 31.03
CA ALA A 286 2.66 3.78 30.13
C ALA A 286 1.27 3.95 30.77
N GLN A 287 0.71 2.89 31.38
CA GLN A 287 -0.56 2.93 32.07
C GLN A 287 -0.55 3.94 33.25
N ALA A 288 0.53 3.96 34.03
CA ALA A 288 0.67 4.91 35.13
C ALA A 288 0.71 6.36 34.65
N CYS A 289 1.48 6.64 33.58
CA CYS A 289 1.51 7.95 32.94
C CYS A 289 0.13 8.35 32.39
N ALA A 290 -0.55 7.44 31.68
CA ALA A 290 -1.86 7.68 31.08
C ALA A 290 -2.92 8.03 32.14
N ALA A 291 -2.89 7.39 33.30
CA ALA A 291 -3.79 7.71 34.41
C ALA A 291 -3.61 9.15 34.91
N GLN A 292 -2.38 9.64 34.97
CA GLN A 292 -2.08 11.02 35.38
C GLN A 292 -2.43 12.05 34.30
N VAL A 293 -2.09 11.78 33.03
CA VAL A 293 -2.47 12.65 31.91
C VAL A 293 -3.98 12.82 31.83
N ARG A 294 -4.76 11.71 32.00
CA ARG A 294 -6.24 11.79 32.08
C ARG A 294 -6.75 12.66 33.22
N THR A 295 -6.05 12.67 34.34
CA THR A 295 -6.43 13.49 35.50
C THR A 295 -6.12 14.96 35.25
N ALA A 296 -4.97 15.26 34.66
CA ALA A 296 -4.58 16.63 34.28
C ALA A 296 -5.50 17.24 33.20
N ALA A 297 -6.07 16.39 32.31
CA ALA A 297 -6.98 16.82 31.25
C ALA A 297 -8.42 17.10 31.69
N LYS A 298 -8.83 16.79 32.94
CA LYS A 298 -10.21 16.93 33.44
C LYS A 298 -10.60 18.33 33.93
N GLY A 299 -9.77 19.36 33.79
CA GLY A 299 -10.13 20.74 34.11
C GLY A 299 -11.11 21.33 33.09
N ASP A 300 -12.29 21.80 33.54
CA ASP A 300 -13.33 22.40 32.66
C ASP A 300 -12.87 23.67 31.92
N ASP A 301 -11.77 24.30 32.35
CA ASP A 301 -11.18 25.51 31.78
C ASP A 301 -9.82 25.26 31.08
N ALA A 302 -9.54 24.03 30.62
CA ALA A 302 -8.26 23.72 29.98
C ALA A 302 -8.08 24.50 28.67
N ASP A 303 -6.95 25.21 28.55
CA ASP A 303 -6.52 25.83 27.29
C ASP A 303 -6.53 24.80 26.16
N PRO A 304 -7.09 25.12 24.97
CA PRO A 304 -7.10 24.24 23.82
C PRO A 304 -5.73 23.66 23.45
N ALA A 305 -4.64 24.38 23.67
CA ALA A 305 -3.29 23.89 23.45
C ALA A 305 -2.92 22.79 24.46
N GLN A 306 -3.26 22.98 25.73
CA GLN A 306 -3.04 21.99 26.78
C GLN A 306 -3.91 20.74 26.54
N ALA A 307 -5.16 20.91 26.12
CA ALA A 307 -6.04 19.80 25.75
C ALA A 307 -5.50 18.99 24.57
N ALA A 308 -4.93 19.66 23.55
CA ALA A 308 -4.30 18.99 22.41
C ALA A 308 -3.03 18.22 22.82
N ALA A 309 -2.20 18.83 23.66
CA ALA A 309 -1.00 18.16 24.19
C ALA A 309 -1.38 16.93 25.03
N ALA A 310 -2.39 17.04 25.89
CA ALA A 310 -2.88 15.92 26.69
C ALA A 310 -3.45 14.79 25.82
N GLN A 311 -4.22 15.13 24.80
CA GLN A 311 -4.74 14.15 23.83
C GLN A 311 -3.61 13.43 23.08
N ALA A 312 -2.59 14.16 22.61
CA ALA A 312 -1.44 13.58 21.92
C ALA A 312 -0.60 12.68 22.84
N ALA A 313 -0.40 13.09 24.10
CA ALA A 313 0.27 12.25 25.10
C ALA A 313 -0.53 10.99 25.41
N GLN A 314 -1.85 11.12 25.62
CA GLN A 314 -2.75 9.98 25.90
C GLN A 314 -2.70 8.94 24.78
N VAL A 315 -2.78 9.37 23.51
CA VAL A 315 -2.71 8.47 22.34
C VAL A 315 -1.37 7.74 22.30
N ALA A 316 -0.26 8.45 22.52
CA ALA A 316 1.07 7.80 22.48
C ALA A 316 1.25 6.76 23.59
N LEU A 317 0.68 6.98 24.77
CA LEU A 317 0.70 6.04 25.87
C LEU A 317 -0.19 4.81 25.61
N GLU A 318 -1.42 5.04 25.14
CA GLU A 318 -2.34 3.97 24.75
C GLU A 318 -1.77 3.10 23.62
N ASP A 319 -1.05 3.68 22.67
CA ASP A 319 -0.37 2.92 21.62
C ASP A 319 0.67 1.96 22.22
N ILE A 320 1.45 2.41 23.22
CA ILE A 320 2.41 1.56 23.92
C ILE A 320 1.66 0.45 24.69
N GLU A 321 0.62 0.78 25.46
CA GLU A 321 -0.18 -0.17 26.23
C GLU A 321 -0.76 -1.26 25.29
N VAL A 322 -1.45 -0.85 24.24
CA VAL A 322 -2.11 -1.78 23.31
C VAL A 322 -1.10 -2.66 22.57
N VAL A 323 0.02 -2.09 22.12
CA VAL A 323 1.01 -2.85 21.36
C VAL A 323 1.75 -3.84 22.25
N THR A 324 2.13 -3.44 23.48
CA THR A 324 2.79 -4.35 24.43
C THR A 324 1.86 -5.50 24.85
N ASP A 325 0.57 -5.22 25.12
CA ASP A 325 -0.44 -6.23 25.43
C ASP A 325 -0.62 -7.23 24.28
N ARG A 326 -0.75 -6.71 23.05
CA ARG A 326 -0.88 -7.56 21.85
C ARG A 326 0.36 -8.42 21.61
N MET A 327 1.56 -7.91 21.90
CA MET A 327 2.80 -8.68 21.78
C MET A 327 2.85 -9.80 22.81
N VAL A 328 2.56 -9.52 24.07
CA VAL A 328 2.57 -10.53 25.15
C VAL A 328 1.49 -11.57 24.90
N SER A 329 0.26 -11.16 24.62
CA SER A 329 -0.86 -12.09 24.37
C SER A 329 -0.64 -12.99 23.16
N ALA A 330 0.17 -12.59 22.19
CA ALA A 330 0.54 -13.44 21.06
C ALA A 330 1.27 -14.73 21.49
N PHE A 331 1.89 -14.75 22.67
CA PHE A 331 2.65 -15.91 23.19
C PHE A 331 1.86 -16.78 24.20
N GLU A 332 0.64 -16.39 24.55
CA GLU A 332 -0.21 -17.18 25.47
C GLU A 332 -0.69 -18.47 24.82
N LEU A 333 -0.84 -18.47 23.49
CA LEU A 333 -1.24 -19.65 22.74
C LEU A 333 -0.03 -20.45 22.22
N PRO A 334 -0.18 -21.77 22.08
CA PRO A 334 0.79 -22.59 21.35
C PRO A 334 1.05 -22.05 19.94
N LEU A 335 2.27 -22.17 19.44
CA LEU A 335 2.69 -21.58 18.15
C LEU A 335 1.78 -21.94 16.98
N ALA A 336 1.19 -23.14 16.97
CA ALA A 336 0.28 -23.60 15.93
C ALA A 336 -1.13 -22.98 15.98
N GLU A 337 -1.51 -22.38 17.11
CA GLU A 337 -2.85 -21.82 17.36
C GLU A 337 -2.85 -20.29 17.41
N ARG A 338 -1.67 -19.66 17.20
CA ARG A 338 -1.53 -18.20 17.27
C ARG A 338 -2.22 -17.52 16.10
N ASP A 339 -2.97 -16.50 16.43
CA ASP A 339 -3.64 -15.58 15.52
C ASP A 339 -2.80 -14.32 15.21
N LYS A 340 -1.67 -14.13 15.91
CA LYS A 340 -0.76 -12.98 15.77
C LYS A 340 0.68 -13.43 15.50
N VAL A 341 1.40 -12.60 14.77
CA VAL A 341 2.83 -12.77 14.47
C VAL A 341 3.61 -11.62 15.08
N VAL A 342 4.64 -11.93 15.86
CA VAL A 342 5.57 -10.96 16.43
C VAL A 342 6.92 -11.11 15.74
N TRP A 343 7.55 -9.99 15.36
CA TRP A 343 8.89 -10.01 14.78
C TRP A 343 9.66 -8.74 15.13
N LEU A 344 10.97 -8.81 15.00
CA LEU A 344 11.90 -7.70 15.13
C LEU A 344 12.46 -7.33 13.76
N SER A 345 12.49 -6.06 13.44
CA SER A 345 13.26 -5.50 12.33
C SER A 345 14.47 -4.76 12.90
N GLN A 346 15.67 -5.15 12.48
CA GLN A 346 16.91 -4.46 12.85
C GLN A 346 17.04 -3.10 12.13
N PRO A 347 17.86 -2.17 12.63
CA PRO A 347 18.10 -0.89 11.98
C PRO A 347 18.57 -1.06 10.54
N ASP A 348 18.14 -0.14 9.65
CA ASP A 348 18.69 -0.06 8.31
C ASP A 348 20.19 0.32 8.34
N ASP A 349 20.94 -0.08 7.31
CA ASP A 349 22.39 0.20 7.19
C ASP A 349 22.73 1.70 7.25
N ASP A 350 21.82 2.57 6.86
CA ASP A 350 21.95 4.04 6.88
C ASP A 350 21.43 4.68 8.18
N GLY A 351 20.93 3.87 9.12
CA GLY A 351 20.37 4.33 10.38
C GLY A 351 19.02 5.06 10.25
N SER A 352 18.37 5.01 9.08
CA SER A 352 17.09 5.71 8.83
C SER A 352 15.93 5.14 9.65
N ARG A 353 16.00 3.85 10.03
CA ARG A 353 15.00 3.17 10.87
C ARG A 353 15.66 2.58 12.11
N PRO A 354 15.07 2.78 13.30
CA PRO A 354 15.51 2.13 14.52
C PRO A 354 15.12 0.64 14.55
N ALA A 355 15.75 -0.13 15.44
CA ALA A 355 15.25 -1.46 15.78
C ALA A 355 13.79 -1.35 16.26
N THR A 356 12.90 -2.12 15.63
CA THR A 356 11.45 -2.01 15.85
C THR A 356 10.84 -3.40 16.00
N LEU A 357 10.08 -3.58 17.08
CA LEU A 357 9.19 -4.73 17.25
C LEU A 357 7.88 -4.47 16.54
N HIS A 358 7.35 -5.51 15.93
CA HIS A 358 6.07 -5.48 15.24
C HIS A 358 5.16 -6.59 15.76
N VAL A 359 3.85 -6.34 15.76
CA VAL A 359 2.81 -7.35 15.98
C VAL A 359 1.70 -7.15 14.98
N ALA A 360 1.38 -8.20 14.22
CA ALA A 360 0.32 -8.17 13.22
C ALA A 360 -0.61 -9.39 13.34
N PRO A 361 -1.87 -9.30 12.90
CA PRO A 361 -2.70 -10.48 12.73
C PRO A 361 -2.09 -11.42 11.68
N LEU A 362 -2.15 -12.72 11.93
CA LEU A 362 -1.70 -13.74 11.01
C LEU A 362 -2.51 -13.71 9.71
N GLU A 363 -3.82 -13.63 9.85
CA GLU A 363 -4.79 -13.53 8.76
C GLU A 363 -5.80 -12.41 9.09
N VAL A 364 -6.30 -11.73 8.06
CA VAL A 364 -7.28 -10.63 8.21
C VAL A 364 -8.65 -10.99 7.63
N GLY A 365 -8.79 -12.20 7.07
CA GLY A 365 -10.03 -12.63 6.42
C GLY A 365 -11.24 -12.62 7.35
N GLU A 366 -11.11 -13.14 8.57
CA GLU A 366 -12.21 -13.15 9.55
C GLU A 366 -12.62 -11.72 9.97
N VAL A 367 -11.65 -10.86 10.14
CA VAL A 367 -11.89 -9.44 10.46
C VAL A 367 -12.61 -8.75 9.31
N LEU A 368 -12.18 -8.95 8.07
CA LEU A 368 -12.86 -8.42 6.89
C LEU A 368 -14.28 -9.00 6.75
N ALA A 369 -14.45 -10.30 6.99
CA ALA A 369 -15.74 -10.96 6.96
C ALA A 369 -16.74 -10.29 7.92
N THR A 370 -16.35 -10.07 9.17
CA THR A 370 -17.23 -9.53 10.22
C THR A 370 -17.41 -8.01 10.14
N SER A 371 -16.38 -7.26 9.78
CA SER A 371 -16.41 -5.79 9.87
C SER A 371 -16.73 -5.09 8.53
N LEU A 372 -16.46 -5.74 7.39
CA LEU A 372 -16.70 -5.15 6.07
C LEU A 372 -17.81 -5.88 5.32
N PHE A 373 -17.70 -7.19 5.16
CA PHE A 373 -18.62 -7.96 4.32
C PHE A 373 -19.97 -8.23 5.00
N ALA A 374 -20.01 -8.47 6.32
CA ALA A 374 -21.26 -8.72 7.04
C ALA A 374 -22.21 -7.50 7.04
N GLU A 375 -21.67 -6.29 6.97
CA GLU A 375 -22.44 -5.06 7.09
C GLU A 375 -22.73 -4.37 5.75
N ARG A 376 -21.97 -4.69 4.70
CA ARG A 376 -21.97 -3.95 3.42
C ARG A 376 -21.90 -4.89 2.24
N THR A 377 -22.56 -4.55 1.16
CA THR A 377 -22.32 -5.19 -0.14
C THR A 377 -21.00 -4.69 -0.72
N VAL A 378 -20.11 -5.59 -1.06
CA VAL A 378 -18.77 -5.23 -1.54
C VAL A 378 -18.56 -5.74 -2.97
N VAL A 379 -18.14 -4.83 -3.84
CA VAL A 379 -17.66 -5.14 -5.20
C VAL A 379 -16.13 -5.04 -5.20
N LEU A 380 -15.47 -6.17 -5.38
CA LEU A 380 -14.01 -6.29 -5.46
C LEU A 380 -13.60 -6.32 -6.92
N THR A 381 -12.75 -5.42 -7.37
CA THR A 381 -12.33 -5.39 -8.77
C THR A 381 -10.84 -5.15 -8.92
N SER A 382 -10.22 -5.82 -9.89
CA SER A 382 -8.83 -5.62 -10.31
C SER A 382 -8.60 -6.20 -11.70
N ALA A 383 -7.44 -5.91 -12.27
CA ALA A 383 -6.98 -6.56 -13.49
C ALA A 383 -6.55 -8.03 -13.24
N THR A 384 -6.24 -8.38 -12.00
CA THR A 384 -5.69 -9.69 -11.61
C THR A 384 -6.33 -10.17 -10.31
N LEU A 385 -7.39 -10.99 -10.42
CA LEU A 385 -8.06 -11.62 -9.28
C LEU A 385 -8.13 -13.14 -9.39
N THR A 386 -7.89 -13.70 -10.58
CA THR A 386 -7.79 -15.16 -10.72
C THR A 386 -6.34 -15.61 -10.62
N LEU A 387 -6.09 -16.53 -9.70
CA LEU A 387 -4.80 -17.16 -9.50
C LEU A 387 -4.92 -18.65 -9.87
N GLY A 388 -4.09 -19.10 -10.82
CA GLY A 388 -4.24 -20.44 -11.37
C GLY A 388 -5.56 -20.69 -12.11
N GLY A 389 -6.26 -19.61 -12.50
CA GLY A 389 -7.57 -19.68 -13.16
C GLY A 389 -8.77 -19.70 -12.20
N SER A 390 -8.59 -19.45 -10.90
CA SER A 390 -9.65 -19.43 -9.88
C SER A 390 -9.63 -18.15 -9.05
N PHE A 391 -10.80 -17.68 -8.60
CA PHE A 391 -10.96 -16.60 -7.60
C PHE A 391 -10.75 -17.09 -6.17
N GLU A 392 -10.90 -18.37 -5.89
CA GLU A 392 -10.87 -18.97 -4.56
C GLU A 392 -9.65 -18.59 -3.70
N PRO A 393 -8.40 -18.54 -4.25
CA PRO A 393 -7.25 -18.18 -3.44
C PRO A 393 -7.36 -16.78 -2.81
N LEU A 394 -7.87 -15.78 -3.54
CA LEU A 394 -8.09 -14.44 -3.04
C LEU A 394 -9.37 -14.32 -2.21
N ALA A 395 -10.45 -15.00 -2.61
CA ALA A 395 -11.70 -15.04 -1.85
C ALA A 395 -11.47 -15.53 -0.42
N ARG A 396 -10.64 -16.56 -0.23
CA ARG A 396 -10.24 -17.04 1.10
C ARG A 396 -9.45 -15.99 1.88
N GLN A 397 -8.50 -15.32 1.24
CA GLN A 397 -7.71 -14.27 1.90
C GLN A 397 -8.58 -13.07 2.34
N TRP A 398 -9.64 -12.77 1.60
CA TRP A 398 -10.62 -11.74 1.97
C TRP A 398 -11.62 -12.22 3.03
N GLY A 399 -11.72 -13.53 3.29
CA GLY A 399 -12.69 -14.11 4.22
C GLY A 399 -14.09 -14.28 3.61
N LEU A 400 -14.21 -14.32 2.28
CA LEU A 400 -15.49 -14.55 1.59
C LEU A 400 -16.02 -15.99 1.72
N ASP A 401 -15.19 -16.93 2.20
CA ASP A 401 -15.56 -18.30 2.52
C ASP A 401 -15.99 -18.50 3.98
N VAL A 402 -15.96 -17.43 4.79
CA VAL A 402 -16.34 -17.49 6.22
C VAL A 402 -17.86 -17.53 6.35
N ALA A 403 -18.38 -18.55 7.02
CA ALA A 403 -19.82 -18.81 7.15
C ALA A 403 -20.62 -17.67 7.84
N SER A 404 -19.94 -16.79 8.59
CA SER A 404 -20.58 -15.66 9.28
C SER A 404 -21.02 -14.51 8.38
N ILE A 405 -20.59 -14.48 7.11
CA ILE A 405 -20.92 -13.37 6.19
C ILE A 405 -22.42 -13.37 5.84
N GLY A 406 -23.06 -14.55 5.80
CA GLY A 406 -24.51 -14.65 5.53
C GLY A 406 -24.96 -14.26 4.12
N SER A 407 -24.04 -13.76 3.28
CA SER A 407 -24.28 -13.37 1.89
C SER A 407 -23.45 -14.22 0.93
N GLU A 408 -24.06 -14.52 -0.22
CA GLU A 408 -23.36 -15.23 -1.29
C GLU A 408 -22.42 -14.27 -2.03
N TRP A 409 -21.32 -14.80 -2.56
CA TRP A 409 -20.45 -14.06 -3.47
C TRP A 409 -20.34 -14.74 -4.81
N THR A 410 -20.05 -13.97 -5.86
CA THR A 410 -19.85 -14.48 -7.21
C THR A 410 -18.57 -13.92 -7.82
N GLY A 411 -17.90 -14.73 -8.64
CA GLY A 411 -16.71 -14.32 -9.42
C GLY A 411 -17.07 -14.12 -10.88
N LEU A 412 -16.60 -13.03 -11.48
CA LEU A 412 -16.79 -12.73 -12.91
C LEU A 412 -15.45 -12.33 -13.54
N ASP A 413 -14.99 -13.08 -14.52
CA ASP A 413 -13.91 -12.63 -15.41
C ASP A 413 -14.52 -12.06 -16.70
N VAL A 414 -14.35 -10.75 -16.90
CA VAL A 414 -14.83 -10.07 -18.12
C VAL A 414 -13.80 -10.12 -19.26
N GLY A 415 -12.64 -10.73 -19.01
CA GLY A 415 -11.55 -10.83 -19.96
C GLY A 415 -10.80 -9.52 -20.18
N SER A 416 -10.16 -9.43 -21.34
CA SER A 416 -9.34 -8.28 -21.75
C SER A 416 -9.69 -7.90 -23.19
N PRO A 417 -9.65 -6.59 -23.52
CA PRO A 417 -9.85 -6.14 -24.90
C PRO A 417 -8.65 -6.52 -25.80
N PHE A 418 -7.51 -6.87 -25.20
CA PHE A 418 -6.28 -7.14 -25.93
C PHE A 418 -6.21 -8.57 -26.46
N ALA A 419 -5.78 -8.73 -27.70
CA ALA A 419 -5.49 -10.03 -28.30
C ALA A 419 -4.10 -10.54 -27.85
N HIS A 420 -3.93 -10.86 -26.55
CA HIS A 420 -2.64 -11.18 -25.91
C HIS A 420 -1.80 -12.18 -26.73
N GLY A 421 -2.39 -13.25 -27.25
CA GLY A 421 -1.68 -14.27 -28.03
C GLY A 421 -1.14 -13.79 -29.40
N ARG A 422 -1.62 -12.62 -29.88
CA ARG A 422 -1.15 -11.97 -31.12
C ARG A 422 -0.27 -10.77 -30.86
N SER A 423 -0.49 -10.08 -29.74
CA SER A 423 0.14 -8.81 -29.40
C SER A 423 1.36 -8.97 -28.52
N GLY A 424 1.47 -10.09 -27.78
CA GLY A 424 2.55 -10.30 -26.82
C GLY A 424 3.14 -11.70 -26.87
N ILE A 425 4.42 -11.78 -26.53
CA ILE A 425 5.17 -13.03 -26.38
C ILE A 425 5.58 -13.16 -24.90
N LEU A 426 5.31 -14.31 -24.30
CA LEU A 426 5.91 -14.71 -23.04
C LEU A 426 7.16 -15.54 -23.33
N TYR A 427 8.31 -14.96 -23.07
CA TYR A 427 9.58 -15.65 -23.17
C TYR A 427 10.05 -16.12 -21.79
N VAL A 428 10.44 -17.40 -21.69
CA VAL A 428 11.07 -17.93 -20.47
C VAL A 428 12.48 -18.42 -20.82
N ALA A 429 13.47 -17.81 -20.21
CA ALA A 429 14.89 -18.11 -20.47
C ALA A 429 15.30 -19.44 -19.81
N ARG A 430 14.83 -20.56 -20.38
CA ARG A 430 15.03 -21.92 -19.86
C ARG A 430 16.50 -22.32 -19.75
N HIS A 431 17.37 -21.74 -20.57
CA HIS A 431 18.78 -22.06 -20.64
C HIS A 431 19.62 -21.43 -19.52
N LEU A 432 19.07 -20.41 -18.84
CA LEU A 432 19.77 -19.76 -17.74
C LEU A 432 19.84 -20.65 -16.49
N PRO A 433 20.88 -20.45 -15.65
CA PRO A 433 20.92 -21.11 -14.35
C PRO A 433 19.77 -20.58 -13.45
N PRO A 434 19.27 -21.40 -12.51
CA PRO A 434 18.33 -20.93 -11.50
C PRO A 434 18.91 -19.75 -10.70
N PRO A 435 18.10 -18.73 -10.35
CA PRO A 435 18.57 -17.59 -9.59
C PRO A 435 19.23 -18.00 -8.26
N GLY A 436 20.46 -17.51 -8.02
CA GLY A 436 21.22 -17.72 -6.80
C GLY A 436 21.01 -16.63 -5.74
N ARG A 437 21.76 -16.75 -4.62
CA ARG A 437 21.80 -15.74 -3.54
C ARG A 437 22.87 -14.66 -3.80
N ASP A 438 23.89 -14.97 -4.62
CA ASP A 438 25.11 -14.18 -4.76
C ASP A 438 25.02 -13.07 -5.84
N GLY A 439 23.80 -12.68 -6.22
CA GLY A 439 23.55 -11.66 -7.23
C GLY A 439 23.20 -12.21 -8.60
N LEU A 440 23.39 -11.38 -9.64
CA LEU A 440 23.08 -11.75 -11.03
C LEU A 440 24.27 -12.45 -11.68
N ALA A 441 24.04 -13.64 -12.23
CA ALA A 441 25.06 -14.38 -12.94
C ALA A 441 25.46 -13.68 -14.27
N PRO A 442 26.70 -13.84 -14.77
CA PRO A 442 27.13 -13.24 -16.04
C PRO A 442 26.25 -13.61 -17.22
N GLU A 443 25.80 -14.86 -17.30
CA GLU A 443 24.90 -15.36 -18.35
C GLU A 443 23.57 -14.62 -18.34
N TYR A 444 23.08 -14.27 -17.17
CA TYR A 444 21.88 -13.46 -16.98
C TYR A 444 22.06 -12.05 -17.56
N LEU A 445 23.16 -11.39 -17.23
CA LEU A 445 23.47 -10.04 -17.74
C LEU A 445 23.65 -10.03 -19.26
N THR A 446 24.26 -11.08 -19.81
CA THR A 446 24.41 -11.26 -21.27
C THR A 446 23.04 -11.38 -21.95
N GLU A 447 22.16 -12.27 -21.43
CA GLU A 447 20.80 -12.42 -21.99
C GLU A 447 19.99 -11.14 -21.89
N LEU A 448 20.08 -10.44 -20.76
CA LEU A 448 19.42 -9.15 -20.54
C LEU A 448 19.90 -8.10 -21.54
N ALA A 449 21.21 -7.97 -21.75
CA ALA A 449 21.79 -7.05 -22.74
C ALA A 449 21.31 -7.32 -24.16
N GLU A 450 21.36 -8.59 -24.60
CA GLU A 450 20.95 -8.99 -25.94
C GLU A 450 19.44 -8.78 -26.20
N LEU A 451 18.60 -8.93 -25.16
CA LEU A 451 17.17 -8.62 -25.25
C LEU A 451 16.93 -7.10 -25.37
N ILE A 452 17.63 -6.28 -24.57
CA ILE A 452 17.54 -4.82 -24.62
C ILE A 452 18.00 -4.29 -25.98
N GLU A 453 19.13 -4.79 -26.50
CA GLU A 453 19.62 -4.42 -27.83
C GLU A 453 18.61 -4.79 -28.92
N ALA A 454 18.02 -5.98 -28.85
CA ALA A 454 17.01 -6.42 -29.81
C ALA A 454 15.72 -5.57 -29.72
N ALA A 455 15.37 -5.04 -28.56
CA ALA A 455 14.24 -4.14 -28.34
C ALA A 455 14.52 -2.69 -28.77
N GLY A 456 15.79 -2.33 -28.97
CA GLY A 456 16.22 -0.94 -29.23
C GLY A 456 16.05 -0.05 -27.99
N GLY A 457 16.48 -0.54 -26.82
CA GLY A 457 16.14 0.03 -25.52
C GLY A 457 14.71 -0.34 -25.12
N ARG A 458 13.84 0.64 -24.88
CA ARG A 458 12.37 0.51 -24.68
C ARG A 458 11.98 -0.60 -23.70
N THR A 459 12.75 -0.69 -22.60
CA THR A 459 12.71 -1.82 -21.68
C THR A 459 12.37 -1.38 -20.26
N LEU A 460 11.36 -2.03 -19.68
CA LEU A 460 11.08 -1.97 -18.26
C LEU A 460 11.65 -3.22 -17.58
N GLY A 461 12.68 -3.05 -16.74
CA GLY A 461 13.30 -4.11 -15.95
C GLY A 461 12.76 -4.15 -14.53
N LEU A 462 12.11 -5.24 -14.18
CA LEU A 462 11.46 -5.47 -12.90
C LEU A 462 12.28 -6.49 -12.09
N PHE A 463 12.97 -5.99 -11.07
CA PHE A 463 13.88 -6.79 -10.25
C PHE A 463 13.29 -7.11 -8.89
N SER A 464 13.68 -8.25 -8.35
CA SER A 464 13.25 -8.72 -7.02
C SER A 464 13.85 -7.91 -5.86
N SER A 465 14.89 -7.11 -6.12
CA SER A 465 15.53 -6.25 -5.10
C SER A 465 16.23 -5.04 -5.73
N MET A 466 16.35 -3.95 -4.97
CA MET A 466 17.12 -2.77 -5.40
C MET A 466 18.60 -3.10 -5.63
N ARG A 467 19.17 -4.04 -4.86
CA ARG A 467 20.54 -4.51 -5.07
C ARG A 467 20.70 -5.13 -6.47
N ALA A 468 19.76 -5.98 -6.89
CA ALA A 468 19.79 -6.60 -8.21
C ALA A 468 19.59 -5.56 -9.33
N ALA A 469 18.65 -4.63 -9.16
CA ALA A 469 18.43 -3.54 -10.12
C ALA A 469 19.70 -2.67 -10.30
N ARG A 470 20.32 -2.25 -9.20
CA ARG A 470 21.57 -1.47 -9.23
C ARG A 470 22.74 -2.26 -9.81
N GLN A 471 22.86 -3.56 -9.51
CA GLN A 471 23.89 -4.44 -10.08
C GLN A 471 23.73 -4.53 -11.61
N ALA A 472 22.51 -4.77 -12.11
CA ALA A 472 22.23 -4.81 -13.55
C ALA A 472 22.51 -3.45 -14.22
N THR A 473 22.07 -2.35 -13.58
CA THR A 473 22.33 -0.99 -14.06
C THR A 473 23.82 -0.69 -14.18
N SER A 474 24.60 -0.97 -13.14
CA SER A 474 26.04 -0.71 -13.13
C SER A 474 26.79 -1.56 -14.17
N ALA A 475 26.37 -2.81 -14.38
CA ALA A 475 27.01 -3.71 -15.33
C ALA A 475 26.69 -3.33 -16.80
N LEU A 476 25.53 -2.74 -17.07
CA LEU A 476 25.04 -2.54 -18.42
C LEU A 476 25.07 -1.07 -18.90
N ARG A 477 25.12 -0.10 -18.00
CA ARG A 477 25.05 1.33 -18.32
C ARG A 477 26.10 1.80 -19.32
N GLU A 478 27.32 1.27 -19.22
CA GLU A 478 28.43 1.62 -20.12
C GLU A 478 28.46 0.80 -21.42
N SER A 479 27.87 -0.40 -21.40
CA SER A 479 27.90 -1.34 -22.53
C SER A 479 26.72 -1.18 -23.48
N LEU A 480 25.58 -0.70 -22.98
CA LEU A 480 24.38 -0.47 -23.79
C LEU A 480 24.42 0.92 -24.44
N GLY A 481 24.07 1.00 -25.72
CA GLY A 481 23.95 2.27 -26.45
C GLY A 481 22.66 3.06 -26.18
N PHE A 482 21.98 2.79 -25.06
CA PHE A 482 20.68 3.38 -24.71
C PHE A 482 20.72 4.00 -23.31
N PRO A 483 19.94 5.08 -23.04
CA PRO A 483 19.78 5.61 -21.71
C PRO A 483 19.24 4.55 -20.76
N LEU A 484 19.84 4.42 -19.57
CA LEU A 484 19.45 3.46 -18.56
C LEU A 484 19.23 4.17 -17.22
N LEU A 485 17.96 4.31 -16.85
CA LEU A 485 17.49 4.88 -15.59
C LEU A 485 17.34 3.78 -14.56
N CYS A 486 17.63 4.10 -13.29
CA CYS A 486 17.41 3.19 -12.18
C CYS A 486 16.58 3.87 -11.10
N GLN A 487 15.66 3.14 -10.49
CA GLN A 487 14.90 3.59 -9.34
C GLN A 487 15.86 4.07 -8.23
N GLY A 488 15.66 5.32 -7.76
CA GLY A 488 16.52 5.99 -6.81
C GLY A 488 17.53 6.95 -7.43
N ASP A 489 17.66 7.00 -8.77
CA ASP A 489 18.43 8.04 -9.47
C ASP A 489 17.71 9.39 -9.38
N ASP A 490 16.37 9.39 -9.37
CA ASP A 490 15.50 10.56 -9.19
C ASP A 490 14.14 10.12 -8.59
N ALA A 491 13.24 11.08 -8.38
CA ALA A 491 11.85 10.79 -7.99
C ALA A 491 11.15 9.89 -9.01
N THR A 492 10.42 8.88 -8.55
CA THR A 492 9.79 7.86 -9.42
C THR A 492 8.94 8.47 -10.54
N ALA A 493 8.19 9.54 -10.25
CA ALA A 493 7.37 10.23 -11.24
C ALA A 493 8.20 10.86 -12.36
N GLN A 494 9.38 11.40 -12.04
CA GLN A 494 10.31 11.98 -13.02
C GLN A 494 10.92 10.89 -13.89
N LEU A 495 11.38 9.78 -13.28
CA LEU A 495 11.93 8.64 -14.03
C LEU A 495 10.92 8.03 -15.00
N VAL A 496 9.66 7.89 -14.58
CA VAL A 496 8.57 7.40 -15.43
C VAL A 496 8.29 8.37 -16.59
N LYS A 497 8.32 9.68 -16.32
CA LYS A 497 8.16 10.70 -17.34
C LYS A 497 9.27 10.63 -18.39
N GLU A 498 10.53 10.59 -17.99
CA GLU A 498 11.68 10.46 -18.88
C GLU A 498 11.61 9.17 -19.71
N PHE A 499 11.27 8.05 -19.08
CA PHE A 499 11.07 6.77 -19.76
C PHE A 499 9.95 6.82 -20.81
N THR A 500 8.90 7.62 -20.58
CA THR A 500 7.77 7.75 -21.51
C THR A 500 8.11 8.68 -22.68
N GLU A 501 8.83 9.78 -22.43
CA GLU A 501 9.14 10.82 -23.42
C GLU A 501 10.31 10.44 -24.33
N ASP A 502 11.29 9.67 -23.83
CA ASP A 502 12.45 9.22 -24.59
C ASP A 502 12.34 7.71 -24.91
N GLU A 503 11.82 7.41 -26.11
CA GLU A 503 11.51 6.04 -26.53
C GLU A 503 12.64 5.00 -26.35
N PRO A 504 13.94 5.27 -26.65
CA PRO A 504 14.98 4.26 -26.49
C PRO A 504 15.43 4.02 -25.05
N THR A 505 14.86 4.74 -24.09
CA THR A 505 15.24 4.63 -22.68
C THR A 505 14.86 3.28 -22.07
N CYS A 506 15.68 2.81 -21.13
CA CYS A 506 15.39 1.67 -20.26
C CYS A 506 15.16 2.18 -18.83
N LEU A 507 14.24 1.56 -18.09
CA LEU A 507 13.97 1.87 -16.69
C LEU A 507 14.04 0.58 -15.85
N PHE A 508 14.95 0.55 -14.87
CA PHE A 508 15.11 -0.56 -13.95
C PHE A 508 14.64 -0.20 -12.54
N GLY A 509 13.96 -1.12 -11.87
CA GLY A 509 13.54 -0.95 -10.50
C GLY A 509 12.89 -2.17 -9.89
N THR A 510 12.32 -1.99 -8.71
CA THR A 510 11.68 -3.05 -7.94
C THR A 510 10.17 -3.05 -8.10
N LEU A 511 9.50 -3.91 -7.36
CA LEU A 511 8.06 -4.10 -7.34
C LEU A 511 7.25 -2.80 -7.13
N SER A 512 7.81 -1.82 -6.42
CA SER A 512 7.16 -0.51 -6.24
C SER A 512 6.98 0.29 -7.55
N LEU A 513 7.83 0.04 -8.57
CA LEU A 513 7.61 0.57 -9.92
C LEU A 513 6.44 -0.12 -10.65
N TRP A 514 6.12 -1.37 -10.30
CA TRP A 514 5.06 -2.11 -10.96
C TRP A 514 3.67 -1.49 -10.73
N GLN A 515 3.48 -0.85 -9.59
CA GLN A 515 2.20 -0.24 -9.21
C GLN A 515 1.97 1.15 -9.82
N GLY A 516 3.05 1.86 -10.19
CA GLY A 516 2.99 3.27 -10.61
C GLY A 516 3.26 3.54 -12.09
N VAL A 517 3.72 2.56 -12.88
CA VAL A 517 4.13 2.77 -14.28
C VAL A 517 2.98 2.47 -15.24
N ASP A 518 2.51 3.48 -15.92
CA ASP A 518 1.55 3.38 -17.03
C ASP A 518 2.15 4.04 -18.28
N VAL A 519 2.72 3.23 -19.15
CA VAL A 519 3.41 3.69 -20.36
C VAL A 519 2.76 3.05 -21.58
N PRO A 520 1.78 3.72 -22.20
CA PRO A 520 1.21 3.28 -23.47
C PRO A 520 2.15 3.61 -24.63
N GLY A 521 2.07 2.80 -25.69
CA GLY A 521 2.69 3.11 -26.97
C GLY A 521 4.12 2.59 -27.13
N PRO A 522 4.91 3.20 -28.02
CA PRO A 522 6.16 2.64 -28.53
C PRO A 522 7.32 2.65 -27.53
N SER A 523 7.21 3.38 -26.42
CA SER A 523 8.25 3.48 -25.39
C SER A 523 8.43 2.20 -24.56
N LEU A 524 7.48 1.26 -24.59
CA LEU A 524 7.58 -0.02 -23.91
C LEU A 524 7.35 -1.18 -24.87
N ARG A 525 8.40 -1.95 -25.16
CA ARG A 525 8.38 -3.15 -26.00
C ARG A 525 8.84 -4.40 -25.30
N LEU A 526 9.57 -4.24 -24.23
CA LEU A 526 10.13 -5.34 -23.45
C LEU A 526 9.91 -5.10 -21.96
N VAL A 527 9.23 -6.02 -21.32
CA VAL A 527 9.17 -6.13 -19.85
C VAL A 527 10.06 -7.30 -19.46
N VAL A 528 11.06 -7.06 -18.63
CA VAL A 528 11.94 -8.10 -18.09
C VAL A 528 11.63 -8.30 -16.62
N ILE A 529 11.41 -9.55 -16.22
CA ILE A 529 11.26 -9.97 -14.82
C ILE A 529 12.46 -10.84 -14.47
N ASP A 530 13.28 -10.38 -13.49
CA ASP A 530 14.56 -11.02 -13.16
C ASP A 530 14.39 -12.44 -12.66
N ARG A 531 13.46 -12.67 -11.76
CA ARG A 531 13.13 -13.98 -11.21
C ARG A 531 11.68 -14.02 -10.75
N ILE A 532 11.17 -15.22 -10.48
CA ILE A 532 9.85 -15.38 -9.86
C ILE A 532 9.88 -14.69 -8.50
N PRO A 533 8.98 -13.70 -8.24
CA PRO A 533 9.01 -12.84 -7.05
C PRO A 533 8.39 -13.54 -5.84
N PHE A 534 8.97 -14.64 -5.40
CA PHE A 534 8.58 -15.26 -4.13
C PHE A 534 8.89 -14.32 -2.96
N PRO A 535 8.07 -14.31 -1.91
CA PRO A 535 8.44 -13.66 -0.67
C PRO A 535 9.77 -14.22 -0.16
N ARG A 536 10.51 -13.38 0.57
CA ARG A 536 11.77 -13.83 1.16
C ARG A 536 11.50 -14.99 2.14
N PRO A 537 12.38 -16.01 2.20
CA PRO A 537 12.18 -17.12 3.12
C PRO A 537 12.13 -16.73 4.60
N ASP A 538 12.76 -15.60 4.92
CA ASP A 538 12.83 -14.97 6.25
C ASP A 538 11.73 -13.92 6.48
N ASP A 539 10.82 -13.71 5.53
CA ASP A 539 9.68 -12.81 5.73
C ASP A 539 8.80 -13.32 6.89
N PRO A 540 8.62 -12.52 7.95
CA PRO A 540 7.94 -12.96 9.16
C PRO A 540 6.50 -13.40 8.94
N LEU A 541 5.72 -12.61 8.20
CA LEU A 541 4.31 -12.90 7.93
C LEU A 541 4.14 -14.06 6.95
N ALA A 542 4.87 -14.05 5.84
CA ALA A 542 4.78 -15.12 4.85
C ALA A 542 5.18 -16.47 5.44
N SER A 543 6.27 -16.51 6.24
CA SER A 543 6.70 -17.75 6.90
C SER A 543 5.72 -18.24 7.97
N ALA A 544 5.06 -17.33 8.72
CA ALA A 544 4.03 -17.69 9.69
C ALA A 544 2.76 -18.21 8.99
N ARG A 545 2.29 -17.53 7.95
CA ARG A 545 1.14 -17.94 7.12
C ARG A 545 1.37 -19.31 6.46
N THR A 546 2.60 -19.55 5.94
CA THR A 546 3.00 -20.85 5.38
C THR A 546 2.85 -21.96 6.41
N ARG A 547 3.37 -21.76 7.63
CA ARG A 547 3.27 -22.74 8.72
C ARG A 547 1.81 -22.97 9.13
N ALA A 548 1.00 -21.92 9.22
CA ALA A 548 -0.41 -22.03 9.57
C ALA A 548 -1.20 -22.81 8.51
N ALA A 549 -0.95 -22.58 7.22
CA ALA A 549 -1.56 -23.34 6.13
C ALA A 549 -1.18 -24.83 6.22
N GLU A 550 0.09 -25.16 6.48
CA GLU A 550 0.57 -26.53 6.67
C GLU A 550 -0.06 -27.20 7.90
N ALA A 551 -0.23 -26.47 9.01
CA ALA A 551 -0.88 -26.99 10.23
C ALA A 551 -2.36 -27.36 9.98
N ARG A 552 -3.03 -26.66 9.06
CA ARG A 552 -4.40 -27.01 8.60
C ARG A 552 -4.44 -28.14 7.56
N GLY A 553 -3.29 -28.73 7.19
CA GLY A 553 -3.18 -29.78 6.19
C GLY A 553 -3.14 -29.27 4.75
N GLY A 554 -3.01 -27.96 4.54
CA GLY A 554 -2.87 -27.31 3.24
C GLY A 554 -1.43 -27.34 2.72
N ASN A 555 -1.24 -26.77 1.53
CA ASN A 555 0.09 -26.59 0.94
C ASN A 555 0.54 -25.13 1.14
N GLY A 556 1.26 -24.88 2.24
CA GLY A 556 1.70 -23.53 2.59
C GLY A 556 2.50 -22.81 1.50
N PHE A 557 3.37 -23.55 0.77
CA PHE A 557 4.07 -22.96 -0.36
C PHE A 557 3.12 -22.48 -1.48
N MET A 558 2.12 -23.29 -1.83
CA MET A 558 1.16 -22.93 -2.89
C MET A 558 0.21 -21.81 -2.46
N GLU A 559 -0.26 -21.88 -1.22
CA GLU A 559 -1.25 -20.94 -0.69
C GLU A 559 -0.66 -19.54 -0.41
N VAL A 560 0.62 -19.47 -0.02
CA VAL A 560 1.28 -18.22 0.35
C VAL A 560 2.26 -17.79 -0.72
N SER A 561 3.35 -18.55 -0.91
CA SER A 561 4.46 -18.09 -1.75
C SER A 561 4.12 -18.12 -3.23
N ALA A 562 3.47 -19.18 -3.73
CA ALA A 562 3.11 -19.27 -5.14
C ALA A 562 1.96 -18.32 -5.50
N ALA A 563 0.97 -18.16 -4.62
CA ALA A 563 -0.12 -17.21 -4.82
C ALA A 563 0.40 -15.76 -4.88
N HIS A 564 1.26 -15.35 -3.96
CA HIS A 564 1.91 -14.04 -3.98
C HIS A 564 2.73 -13.82 -5.26
N ALA A 565 3.56 -14.80 -5.63
CA ALA A 565 4.36 -14.72 -6.85
C ALA A 565 3.49 -14.67 -8.13
N ALA A 566 2.38 -15.41 -8.18
CA ALA A 566 1.44 -15.40 -9.28
C ALA A 566 0.82 -14.01 -9.49
N LEU A 567 0.37 -13.39 -8.40
CA LEU A 567 -0.20 -12.05 -8.41
C LEU A 567 0.79 -11.02 -8.97
N LEU A 568 2.01 -10.99 -8.42
CA LEU A 568 3.04 -10.05 -8.86
C LEU A 568 3.47 -10.28 -10.32
N LEU A 569 3.66 -11.54 -10.73
CA LEU A 569 3.97 -11.87 -12.13
C LEU A 569 2.88 -11.39 -13.08
N ALA A 570 1.61 -11.60 -12.73
CA ALA A 570 0.49 -11.14 -13.54
C ALA A 570 0.43 -9.62 -13.67
N GLN A 571 0.70 -8.89 -12.58
CA GLN A 571 0.79 -7.43 -12.59
C GLN A 571 1.94 -6.94 -13.48
N GLY A 572 3.15 -7.49 -13.32
CA GLY A 572 4.31 -7.13 -14.13
C GLY A 572 4.09 -7.43 -15.61
N ALA A 573 3.59 -8.60 -15.94
CA ALA A 573 3.26 -8.98 -17.31
C ALA A 573 2.15 -8.11 -17.92
N GLY A 574 1.19 -7.68 -17.13
CA GLY A 574 0.10 -6.79 -17.54
C GLY A 574 0.54 -5.36 -17.88
N ARG A 575 1.82 -5.00 -17.62
CA ARG A 575 2.35 -3.67 -18.00
C ARG A 575 2.61 -3.55 -19.50
N LEU A 576 2.83 -4.67 -20.21
CA LEU A 576 3.24 -4.67 -21.61
C LEU A 576 2.19 -4.08 -22.56
N LEU A 577 0.91 -4.38 -22.37
CA LEU A 577 -0.16 -3.95 -23.28
C LEU A 577 -1.08 -2.94 -22.58
N ARG A 578 -1.16 -1.72 -23.12
CA ARG A 578 -1.99 -0.60 -22.63
C ARG A 578 -2.94 -0.07 -23.70
N SER A 579 -2.59 -0.25 -24.96
CA SER A 579 -3.40 0.10 -26.12
C SER A 579 -3.58 -1.10 -27.06
N MET A 580 -4.55 -1.00 -27.98
CA MET A 580 -4.84 -2.08 -28.95
C MET A 580 -3.69 -2.30 -29.93
N ASP A 581 -2.85 -1.28 -30.12
CA ASP A 581 -1.74 -1.29 -31.06
C ASP A 581 -0.42 -1.74 -30.43
N ASP A 582 -0.38 -1.87 -29.09
CA ASP A 582 0.84 -2.28 -28.39
C ASP A 582 1.24 -3.72 -28.77
N ARG A 583 2.54 -3.91 -28.92
CA ARG A 583 3.18 -5.18 -29.24
C ARG A 583 4.50 -5.30 -28.49
N GLY A 584 4.79 -6.48 -27.95
CA GLY A 584 6.06 -6.65 -27.25
C GLY A 584 6.29 -8.03 -26.67
N VAL A 585 7.24 -8.08 -25.75
CA VAL A 585 7.70 -9.29 -25.07
C VAL A 585 7.69 -9.10 -23.57
N VAL A 586 7.18 -10.08 -22.83
CA VAL A 586 7.45 -10.28 -21.42
C VAL A 586 8.51 -11.37 -21.30
N ALA A 587 9.68 -11.04 -20.82
CA ALA A 587 10.80 -11.97 -20.63
C ALA A 587 10.96 -12.29 -19.13
N ILE A 588 10.77 -13.55 -18.77
CA ILE A 588 11.01 -14.06 -17.41
C ILE A 588 12.33 -14.81 -17.42
N LEU A 589 13.35 -14.26 -16.76
CA LEU A 589 14.71 -14.80 -16.75
C LEU A 589 14.90 -15.85 -15.63
N ASP A 590 13.86 -16.61 -15.35
CA ASP A 590 13.84 -17.66 -14.34
C ASP A 590 13.34 -18.98 -14.94
N PRO A 591 14.24 -19.98 -15.14
CA PRO A 591 13.87 -21.26 -15.75
C PRO A 591 12.86 -22.05 -14.92
N ARG A 592 12.71 -21.76 -13.63
CA ARG A 592 11.81 -22.47 -12.72
C ARG A 592 10.35 -22.38 -13.17
N LEU A 593 9.96 -21.33 -13.92
CA LEU A 593 8.61 -21.17 -14.46
C LEU A 593 8.22 -22.31 -15.41
N VAL A 594 9.18 -22.94 -16.10
CA VAL A 594 8.93 -24.07 -17.04
C VAL A 594 9.52 -25.40 -16.57
N THR A 595 10.38 -25.38 -15.54
CA THR A 595 11.05 -26.59 -15.05
C THR A 595 10.47 -27.15 -13.76
N LYS A 596 9.67 -26.36 -13.02
CA LYS A 596 9.06 -26.76 -11.75
C LYS A 596 7.55 -26.96 -11.87
N ARG A 597 6.97 -27.85 -11.06
CA ARG A 597 5.54 -28.19 -11.09
C ARG A 597 4.63 -26.98 -10.84
N TYR A 598 5.00 -26.10 -9.92
CA TYR A 598 4.24 -24.87 -9.63
C TYR A 598 4.24 -23.85 -10.80
N GLY A 599 5.14 -24.01 -11.76
CA GLY A 599 5.18 -23.14 -12.94
C GLY A 599 3.91 -23.18 -13.79
N THR A 600 3.17 -24.29 -13.78
CA THR A 600 1.86 -24.39 -14.45
C THR A 600 0.84 -23.45 -13.81
N PHE A 601 0.78 -23.42 -12.48
CA PHE A 601 -0.08 -22.51 -11.72
C PHE A 601 0.29 -21.05 -11.99
N LEU A 602 1.59 -20.70 -11.91
CA LEU A 602 2.07 -19.34 -12.19
C LEU A 602 1.75 -18.90 -13.62
N LYS A 603 1.95 -19.77 -14.62
CA LYS A 603 1.62 -19.45 -16.02
C LYS A 603 0.11 -19.29 -16.25
N ALA A 604 -0.72 -20.07 -15.59
CA ALA A 604 -2.17 -19.93 -15.68
C ALA A 604 -2.71 -18.62 -15.09
N SER A 605 -1.91 -17.94 -14.24
CA SER A 605 -2.22 -16.63 -13.66
C SER A 605 -1.80 -15.45 -14.56
N LEU A 606 -0.97 -15.70 -15.59
CA LEU A 606 -0.48 -14.66 -16.51
C LEU A 606 -1.51 -14.39 -17.63
N PRO A 607 -1.47 -13.21 -18.24
CA PRO A 607 -2.20 -12.96 -19.49
C PRO A 607 -1.83 -14.03 -20.55
N PRO A 608 -2.78 -14.48 -21.38
CA PRO A 608 -2.58 -15.59 -22.29
C PRO A 608 -1.72 -15.23 -23.52
N PHE A 609 -0.48 -14.84 -23.27
CA PHE A 609 0.52 -14.58 -24.30
C PHE A 609 0.95 -15.85 -25.01
N TRP A 610 1.38 -15.73 -26.27
CA TRP A 610 2.06 -16.82 -26.94
C TRP A 610 3.42 -17.10 -26.26
N THR A 611 3.67 -18.34 -25.86
CA THR A 611 4.82 -18.70 -25.02
C THR A 611 5.94 -19.35 -25.83
N THR A 612 7.20 -18.96 -25.58
CA THR A 612 8.39 -19.59 -26.15
C THR A 612 9.54 -19.64 -25.15
N THR A 613 10.46 -20.59 -25.35
CA THR A 613 11.75 -20.68 -24.63
C THR A 613 12.94 -20.45 -25.58
N ASP A 614 12.69 -20.13 -26.84
CA ASP A 614 13.73 -19.90 -27.84
C ASP A 614 14.15 -18.42 -27.89
N PRO A 615 15.40 -18.07 -27.50
CA PRO A 615 15.88 -16.69 -27.50
C PRO A 615 15.96 -16.08 -28.92
N GLN A 616 16.23 -16.88 -29.95
CA GLN A 616 16.33 -16.36 -31.32
C GLN A 616 14.98 -15.89 -31.86
N VAL A 617 13.92 -16.61 -31.56
CA VAL A 617 12.55 -16.22 -31.91
C VAL A 617 12.20 -14.86 -31.29
N VAL A 618 12.53 -14.69 -30.00
CA VAL A 618 12.24 -13.47 -29.25
C VAL A 618 13.04 -12.27 -29.76
N ARG A 619 14.36 -12.43 -29.90
CA ARG A 619 15.23 -11.37 -30.45
C ARG A 619 14.83 -10.99 -31.87
N GLY A 620 14.44 -11.97 -32.70
CA GLY A 620 13.91 -11.72 -34.04
C GLY A 620 12.58 -10.96 -34.02
N ALA A 621 11.69 -11.24 -33.07
CA ALA A 621 10.42 -10.53 -32.90
C ALA A 621 10.65 -9.07 -32.45
N LEU A 622 11.51 -8.84 -31.45
CA LEU A 622 11.84 -7.50 -30.95
C LEU A 622 12.48 -6.61 -32.03
N ARG A 623 13.44 -7.15 -32.82
CA ARG A 623 14.06 -6.42 -33.94
C ARG A 623 13.03 -6.01 -35.00
N ARG A 624 12.04 -6.88 -35.33
CA ARG A 624 10.97 -6.51 -36.27
C ARG A 624 10.10 -5.39 -35.77
N LEU A 625 9.82 -5.35 -34.47
CA LEU A 625 9.09 -4.22 -33.85
C LEU A 625 9.90 -2.92 -33.93
N GLY A 626 11.25 -3.01 -33.83
CA GLY A 626 12.15 -1.87 -34.02
C GLY A 626 12.17 -1.31 -35.45
N ALA A 627 12.15 -2.21 -36.45
CA ALA A 627 12.23 -1.84 -37.86
C ALA A 627 10.92 -1.29 -38.46
N GLY A 628 9.78 -1.52 -37.79
CA GLY A 628 8.45 -1.16 -38.29
C GLY A 628 7.94 0.23 -37.86
N SER A 629 8.71 1.06 -37.17
CA SER A 629 8.36 2.48 -36.92
C SER A 629 8.91 3.34 -38.09
N PRO A 630 8.05 3.89 -38.95
CA PRO A 630 8.53 4.90 -39.90
C PRO A 630 9.02 6.10 -39.08
N ALA A 631 10.23 6.55 -39.34
CA ALA A 631 10.71 7.83 -38.86
C ALA A 631 9.72 8.92 -39.35
N SER A 632 8.99 9.51 -38.43
CA SER A 632 8.13 10.67 -38.65
C SER A 632 8.92 11.95 -38.45
#